data_b92da62f3fb7a262226f952871232f23
#
_entry.id   b92da62f3fb7a262226f952871232f23
#
_cell.length_a   1.000
_cell.length_b   1.000
_cell.length_c   1.000
_cell.angle_alpha   90.00
_cell.angle_beta   90.00
_cell.angle_gamma   90.00
#
_symmetry.space_group_name_H-M   'P 1'
#
loop_
_entity.id
_entity.type
_entity.pdbx_description
1 polymer ?
#
loop_
_entity_poly.entity_id
_entity_poly.type
_entity_poly.pdbx_seq_one_letter_code
_entity_poly.pdbx_strand_id
1 'polypeptide(L)'
;MESQSARSVSRMRPLARFAWGLLVYDVAVVAWGAYVRATGSGAGCGRHWPMCNGEIVPRAPRVETIIELSHRISSGGAFFLTAFLAAWAMRSFPRGHRVRRSAAVSAALMAIEALIGAGLVLFELVAHDASMKRALGMSLHLINTFLLLGSTALTAWWASGGGAVRLQRQGVLLVVLGLPLLAMVVVGTSGAVTALGDTLFPAASLSAGLAQDLSPSAPLFVHLRTFHPILAIATAVVILFAMGLVRAMRPTRAVAISSRAAGALVVAQVGVGLLDVVLRAPVAVQLVHLALADLVWIALVLTAGAALAEAEGPIESPELQLSL
;
A
#
# COMPACT_ATOMS: atom_id res chain seq x y z
N MET A 1 20.24 -24.48 -25.75
CA MET A 1 19.42 -24.14 -24.59
C MET A 1 19.91 -22.90 -23.83
N GLU A 2 21.22 -22.68 -23.65
CA GLU A 2 21.78 -21.49 -22.98
C GLU A 2 21.40 -20.13 -23.61
N SER A 3 21.27 -20.02 -24.91
CA SER A 3 20.93 -18.74 -25.57
C SER A 3 19.50 -18.25 -25.31
N GLN A 4 18.55 -19.14 -25.05
CA GLN A 4 17.17 -18.79 -24.73
C GLN A 4 17.04 -18.33 -23.26
N SER A 5 17.75 -18.96 -22.33
CA SER A 5 17.80 -18.59 -20.92
C SER A 5 18.42 -17.21 -20.73
N ALA A 6 19.57 -16.94 -21.37
CA ALA A 6 20.22 -15.63 -21.30
C ALA A 6 19.37 -14.51 -21.90
N ARG A 7 18.64 -14.74 -22.98
CA ARG A 7 17.71 -13.78 -23.58
C ARG A 7 16.49 -13.52 -22.70
N SER A 8 15.99 -14.51 -21.97
CA SER A 8 14.87 -14.33 -21.04
C SER A 8 15.27 -13.46 -19.86
N VAL A 9 16.43 -13.70 -19.25
CA VAL A 9 16.97 -12.90 -18.13
C VAL A 9 17.24 -11.46 -18.55
N SER A 10 17.79 -11.22 -19.75
CA SER A 10 18.04 -9.85 -20.22
C SER A 10 16.75 -9.04 -20.45
N ARG A 11 15.65 -9.68 -20.85
CA ARG A 11 14.33 -9.05 -21.05
C ARG A 11 13.59 -8.78 -19.74
N MET A 12 13.86 -9.55 -18.68
CA MET A 12 13.21 -9.38 -17.37
C MET A 12 13.72 -8.16 -16.60
N ARG A 13 15.01 -7.83 -16.71
CA ARG A 13 15.64 -6.70 -15.98
C ARG A 13 14.95 -5.34 -16.20
N PRO A 14 14.65 -4.90 -17.45
CA PRO A 14 14.01 -3.61 -17.68
C PRO A 14 12.59 -3.55 -17.12
N LEU A 15 11.79 -4.62 -17.30
CA LEU A 15 10.42 -4.69 -16.76
C LEU A 15 10.42 -4.68 -15.23
N ALA A 16 11.36 -5.41 -14.60
CA ALA A 16 11.53 -5.39 -13.16
C ALA A 16 11.86 -3.99 -12.64
N ARG A 17 12.82 -3.30 -13.27
CA ARG A 17 13.18 -1.90 -12.90
C ARG A 17 11.99 -0.96 -13.04
N PHE A 18 11.24 -1.09 -14.12
CA PHE A 18 10.03 -0.30 -14.34
C PHE A 18 8.98 -0.57 -13.27
N ALA A 19 8.71 -1.83 -12.92
CA ALA A 19 7.74 -2.20 -11.89
C ALA A 19 8.14 -1.68 -10.49
N TRP A 20 9.42 -1.73 -10.14
CA TRP A 20 9.93 -1.12 -8.90
C TRP A 20 9.80 0.41 -8.92
N GLY A 21 10.14 1.06 -10.04
CA GLY A 21 9.96 2.51 -10.21
C GLY A 21 8.50 2.93 -10.11
N LEU A 22 7.59 2.15 -10.71
CA LEU A 22 6.14 2.36 -10.61
C LEU A 22 5.67 2.22 -9.15
N LEU A 23 6.12 1.21 -8.42
CA LEU A 23 5.77 1.03 -7.00
C LEU A 23 6.17 2.26 -6.16
N VAL A 24 7.36 2.81 -6.38
CA VAL A 24 7.82 4.04 -5.71
C VAL A 24 6.94 5.23 -6.11
N TYR A 25 6.58 5.34 -7.39
CA TYR A 25 5.69 6.37 -7.88
C TYR A 25 4.30 6.26 -7.26
N ASP A 26 3.74 5.06 -7.17
CA ASP A 26 2.43 4.81 -6.56
C ASP A 26 2.42 5.24 -5.08
N VAL A 27 3.45 4.91 -4.29
CA VAL A 27 3.59 5.38 -2.89
C VAL A 27 3.62 6.91 -2.82
N ALA A 28 4.32 7.57 -3.75
CA ALA A 28 4.34 9.04 -3.79
C ALA A 28 2.95 9.63 -4.14
N VAL A 29 2.21 9.02 -5.07
CA VAL A 29 0.85 9.43 -5.42
C VAL A 29 -0.12 9.22 -4.26
N VAL A 30 0.01 8.12 -3.50
CA VAL A 30 -0.77 7.86 -2.28
C VAL A 30 -0.52 8.96 -1.24
N ALA A 31 0.75 9.29 -0.97
CA ALA A 31 1.11 10.37 -0.05
C ALA A 31 0.54 11.72 -0.52
N TRP A 32 0.54 11.98 -1.84
CA TRP A 32 -0.05 13.20 -2.39
C TRP A 32 -1.57 13.25 -2.24
N GLY A 33 -2.28 12.13 -2.40
CA GLY A 33 -3.71 12.00 -2.12
C GLY A 33 -4.05 12.26 -0.65
N ALA A 34 -3.20 11.77 0.27
CA ALA A 34 -3.33 12.07 1.70
C ALA A 34 -3.11 13.57 1.99
N TYR A 35 -2.20 14.24 1.26
CA TYR A 35 -2.02 15.69 1.35
C TYR A 35 -3.29 16.45 0.90
N VAL A 36 -3.92 16.05 -0.23
CA VAL A 36 -5.21 16.61 -0.68
C VAL A 36 -6.27 16.51 0.43
N ARG A 37 -6.36 15.36 1.08
CA ARG A 37 -7.28 15.14 2.21
C ARG A 37 -6.95 16.04 3.40
N ALA A 38 -5.68 16.05 3.84
CA ALA A 38 -5.23 16.74 5.04
C ALA A 38 -5.34 18.27 4.92
N THR A 39 -5.24 18.81 3.70
CA THR A 39 -5.40 20.24 3.42
C THR A 39 -6.85 20.66 3.11
N GLY A 40 -7.80 19.70 3.14
CA GLY A 40 -9.19 19.97 2.77
C GLY A 40 -9.39 20.28 1.28
N SER A 41 -8.37 20.05 0.43
CA SER A 41 -8.37 20.43 -0.98
C SER A 41 -9.22 19.54 -1.89
N GLY A 42 -9.82 18.46 -1.37
CA GLY A 42 -10.55 17.48 -2.17
C GLY A 42 -11.86 17.97 -2.83
N ALA A 43 -12.27 19.22 -2.60
CA ALA A 43 -13.39 19.87 -3.30
C ALA A 43 -12.92 21.01 -4.24
N GLY A 44 -11.62 21.17 -4.46
CA GLY A 44 -11.05 22.27 -5.27
C GLY A 44 -11.44 22.23 -6.74
N CYS A 45 -11.74 21.04 -7.28
CA CYS A 45 -12.22 20.81 -8.65
C CYS A 45 -13.74 20.65 -8.76
N GLY A 46 -14.50 20.83 -7.65
CA GLY A 46 -15.95 20.64 -7.62
C GLY A 46 -16.37 19.20 -7.93
N ARG A 47 -17.64 19.01 -8.30
CA ARG A 47 -18.25 17.68 -8.63
C ARG A 47 -17.89 17.16 -10.02
N HIS A 48 -16.86 17.66 -10.66
CA HIS A 48 -16.48 17.29 -12.02
C HIS A 48 -15.37 16.25 -11.98
N TRP A 49 -15.55 15.17 -12.73
CA TRP A 49 -14.52 14.15 -12.92
C TRP A 49 -14.66 13.52 -14.32
N PRO A 50 -13.57 13.36 -15.08
CA PRO A 50 -12.14 13.62 -14.75
C PRO A 50 -11.72 15.11 -14.84
N MET A 51 -12.54 15.98 -15.38
CA MET A 51 -12.28 17.42 -15.53
C MET A 51 -12.28 18.13 -14.17
N CYS A 52 -11.71 19.34 -14.10
CA CYS A 52 -11.67 20.18 -12.92
C CYS A 52 -12.51 21.43 -13.15
N ASN A 53 -13.59 21.62 -12.38
CA ASN A 53 -14.57 22.71 -12.57
C ASN A 53 -15.16 22.79 -14.00
N GLY A 54 -15.26 21.64 -14.68
CA GLY A 54 -15.74 21.54 -16.05
C GLY A 54 -14.70 21.87 -17.13
N GLU A 55 -13.45 22.16 -16.76
CA GLU A 55 -12.35 22.48 -17.66
C GLU A 55 -11.22 21.45 -17.51
N ILE A 56 -10.41 21.26 -18.56
CA ILE A 56 -9.19 20.43 -18.49
C ILE A 56 -8.11 21.15 -17.67
N VAL A 57 -7.95 22.44 -17.90
CA VAL A 57 -7.06 23.32 -17.15
C VAL A 57 -7.86 24.55 -16.70
N PRO A 58 -8.21 24.65 -15.41
CA PRO A 58 -8.99 25.78 -14.88
C PRO A 58 -8.28 27.11 -15.05
N ARG A 59 -9.03 28.14 -15.41
CA ARG A 59 -8.53 29.53 -15.49
C ARG A 59 -8.52 30.13 -14.09
N ALA A 60 -7.41 30.78 -13.70
CA ALA A 60 -7.24 31.41 -12.38
C ALA A 60 -7.59 30.46 -11.19
N PRO A 61 -6.94 29.27 -11.09
CA PRO A 61 -7.26 28.28 -10.08
C PRO A 61 -6.84 28.77 -8.69
N ARG A 62 -7.64 28.42 -7.66
CA ARG A 62 -7.26 28.59 -6.25
C ARG A 62 -6.24 27.51 -5.86
N VAL A 63 -5.59 27.68 -4.71
CA VAL A 63 -4.57 26.74 -4.21
C VAL A 63 -5.15 25.32 -4.06
N GLU A 64 -6.36 25.19 -3.52
CA GLU A 64 -7.03 23.89 -3.36
C GLU A 64 -7.30 23.22 -4.72
N THR A 65 -7.64 24.02 -5.75
CA THR A 65 -7.82 23.53 -7.12
C THR A 65 -6.51 22.99 -7.69
N ILE A 66 -5.39 23.70 -7.48
CA ILE A 66 -4.07 23.28 -7.95
C ILE A 66 -3.65 21.96 -7.26
N ILE A 67 -3.86 21.86 -5.94
CA ILE A 67 -3.51 20.66 -5.16
C ILE A 67 -4.33 19.47 -5.65
N GLU A 68 -5.63 19.58 -5.79
CA GLU A 68 -6.47 18.48 -6.25
C GLU A 68 -6.18 18.12 -7.72
N LEU A 69 -6.06 19.10 -8.62
CA LEU A 69 -5.76 18.85 -10.02
C LEU A 69 -4.42 18.14 -10.20
N SER A 70 -3.37 18.56 -9.49
CA SER A 70 -2.07 17.91 -9.55
C SER A 70 -2.12 16.45 -9.07
N HIS A 71 -2.96 16.15 -8.05
CA HIS A 71 -3.21 14.77 -7.65
C HIS A 71 -3.95 13.98 -8.74
N ARG A 72 -4.95 14.55 -9.38
CA ARG A 72 -5.65 13.89 -10.51
C ARG A 72 -4.70 13.60 -11.67
N ILE A 73 -3.79 14.52 -12.00
CA ILE A 73 -2.79 14.33 -13.05
C ILE A 73 -1.81 13.23 -12.67
N SER A 74 -1.27 13.24 -11.44
CA SER A 74 -0.33 12.21 -10.98
C SER A 74 -0.98 10.82 -10.86
N SER A 75 -2.22 10.73 -10.37
CA SER A 75 -2.98 9.47 -10.33
C SER A 75 -3.37 8.98 -11.73
N GLY A 76 -3.69 9.88 -12.67
CA GLY A 76 -3.83 9.55 -14.07
C GLY A 76 -2.53 8.98 -14.68
N GLY A 77 -1.39 9.57 -14.33
CA GLY A 77 -0.07 9.03 -14.67
C GLY A 77 0.14 7.61 -14.14
N ALA A 78 -0.18 7.35 -12.86
CA ALA A 78 -0.11 6.03 -12.25
C ALA A 78 -1.00 5.02 -12.99
N PHE A 79 -2.22 5.41 -13.37
CA PHE A 79 -3.14 4.58 -14.15
C PHE A 79 -2.52 4.14 -15.49
N PHE A 80 -2.00 5.10 -16.28
CA PHE A 80 -1.41 4.78 -17.59
C PHE A 80 -0.10 3.98 -17.45
N LEU A 81 0.74 4.26 -16.46
CA LEU A 81 1.97 3.50 -16.22
C LEU A 81 1.66 2.06 -15.77
N THR A 82 0.64 1.85 -14.94
CA THR A 82 0.19 0.50 -14.55
C THR A 82 -0.42 -0.25 -15.72
N ALA A 83 -1.23 0.40 -16.56
CA ALA A 83 -1.75 -0.19 -17.80
C ALA A 83 -0.62 -0.55 -18.77
N PHE A 84 0.40 0.29 -18.91
CA PHE A 84 1.59 0.02 -19.70
C PHE A 84 2.37 -1.19 -19.16
N LEU A 85 2.60 -1.27 -17.83
CA LEU A 85 3.22 -2.44 -17.20
C LEU A 85 2.46 -3.73 -17.53
N ALA A 86 1.14 -3.72 -17.41
CA ALA A 86 0.30 -4.87 -17.73
C ALA A 86 0.41 -5.24 -19.23
N ALA A 87 0.31 -4.27 -20.14
CA ALA A 87 0.44 -4.49 -21.56
C ALA A 87 1.85 -5.04 -21.92
N TRP A 88 2.90 -4.53 -21.30
CA TRP A 88 4.27 -5.02 -21.49
C TRP A 88 4.41 -6.46 -20.97
N ALA A 89 3.92 -6.75 -19.77
CA ALA A 89 3.94 -8.10 -19.22
C ALA A 89 3.15 -9.10 -20.09
N MET A 90 1.99 -8.70 -20.61
CA MET A 90 1.18 -9.53 -21.52
C MET A 90 1.89 -9.87 -22.82
N ARG A 91 2.75 -8.98 -23.33
CA ARG A 91 3.54 -9.22 -24.56
C ARG A 91 4.83 -10.00 -24.29
N SER A 92 5.41 -9.88 -23.08
CA SER A 92 6.72 -10.45 -22.73
C SER A 92 6.65 -11.86 -22.15
N PHE A 93 5.50 -12.27 -21.58
CA PHE A 93 5.35 -13.54 -20.87
C PHE A 93 4.20 -14.38 -21.44
N PRO A 94 4.31 -15.72 -21.42
CA PRO A 94 3.25 -16.61 -21.92
C PRO A 94 1.99 -16.52 -21.04
N ARG A 95 0.86 -17.02 -21.58
CA ARG A 95 -0.39 -17.15 -20.82
C ARG A 95 -0.16 -18.00 -19.57
N GLY A 96 -0.65 -17.54 -18.41
CA GLY A 96 -0.48 -18.24 -17.14
C GLY A 96 0.78 -17.88 -16.34
N HIS A 97 1.73 -17.16 -16.92
CA HIS A 97 2.92 -16.71 -16.20
C HIS A 97 2.56 -15.75 -15.06
N ARG A 98 3.20 -15.93 -13.89
CA ARG A 98 2.90 -15.16 -12.66
C ARG A 98 3.04 -13.64 -12.81
N VAL A 99 4.08 -13.15 -13.49
CA VAL A 99 4.30 -11.73 -13.77
C VAL A 99 3.12 -11.15 -14.58
N ARG A 100 2.67 -11.89 -15.61
CA ARG A 100 1.54 -11.48 -16.44
C ARG A 100 0.24 -11.40 -15.64
N ARG A 101 -0.04 -12.40 -14.78
CA ARG A 101 -1.25 -12.43 -13.94
C ARG A 101 -1.23 -11.30 -12.91
N SER A 102 -0.12 -11.12 -12.22
CA SER A 102 0.03 -10.09 -11.20
C SER A 102 -0.08 -8.69 -11.79
N ALA A 103 0.57 -8.41 -12.93
CA ALA A 103 0.44 -7.12 -13.62
C ALA A 103 -1.00 -6.84 -14.09
N ALA A 104 -1.74 -7.87 -14.52
CA ALA A 104 -3.16 -7.72 -14.86
C ALA A 104 -4.02 -7.43 -13.61
N VAL A 105 -3.73 -8.06 -12.46
CA VAL A 105 -4.37 -7.75 -11.17
C VAL A 105 -4.06 -6.32 -10.75
N SER A 106 -2.80 -5.87 -10.86
CA SER A 106 -2.43 -4.48 -10.56
C SER A 106 -3.22 -3.48 -11.44
N ALA A 107 -3.38 -3.76 -12.73
CA ALA A 107 -4.16 -2.90 -13.63
C ALA A 107 -5.66 -2.88 -13.26
N ALA A 108 -6.23 -4.01 -12.87
CA ALA A 108 -7.61 -4.06 -12.40
C ALA A 108 -7.80 -3.29 -11.08
N LEU A 109 -6.89 -3.46 -10.12
CA LEU A 109 -6.91 -2.72 -8.84
C LEU A 109 -6.70 -1.23 -9.05
N MET A 110 -5.83 -0.82 -9.99
CA MET A 110 -5.65 0.59 -10.35
C MET A 110 -6.93 1.19 -10.97
N ALA A 111 -7.66 0.43 -11.78
CA ALA A 111 -8.95 0.88 -12.29
C ALA A 111 -9.98 1.04 -11.17
N ILE A 112 -10.03 0.11 -10.21
CA ILE A 112 -10.88 0.21 -9.03
C ILE A 112 -10.48 1.43 -8.17
N GLU A 113 -9.18 1.69 -8.00
CA GLU A 113 -8.64 2.85 -7.26
C GLU A 113 -9.15 4.17 -7.87
N ALA A 114 -9.07 4.29 -9.20
CA ALA A 114 -9.56 5.46 -9.91
C ALA A 114 -11.09 5.63 -9.77
N LEU A 115 -11.85 4.52 -9.80
CA LEU A 115 -13.31 4.56 -9.63
C LEU A 115 -13.71 4.93 -8.20
N ILE A 116 -13.02 4.43 -7.17
CA ILE A 116 -13.28 4.81 -5.78
C ILE A 116 -12.97 6.31 -5.60
N GLY A 117 -11.81 6.78 -6.10
CA GLY A 117 -11.44 8.20 -6.06
C GLY A 117 -12.46 9.08 -6.78
N ALA A 118 -12.92 8.68 -7.97
CA ALA A 118 -13.99 9.36 -8.69
C ALA A 118 -15.30 9.39 -7.88
N GLY A 119 -15.66 8.27 -7.23
CA GLY A 119 -16.84 8.19 -6.37
C GLY A 119 -16.79 9.16 -5.19
N LEU A 120 -15.64 9.28 -4.51
CA LEU A 120 -15.46 10.24 -3.42
C LEU A 120 -15.76 11.67 -3.89
N VAL A 121 -15.32 12.04 -5.09
CA VAL A 121 -15.56 13.40 -5.66
C VAL A 121 -17.01 13.56 -6.12
N LEU A 122 -17.53 12.62 -6.91
CA LEU A 122 -18.86 12.71 -7.52
C LEU A 122 -20.00 12.70 -6.49
N PHE A 123 -19.80 11.99 -5.38
CA PHE A 123 -20.74 11.94 -4.26
C PHE A 123 -20.44 12.97 -3.16
N GLU A 124 -19.50 13.92 -3.41
CA GLU A 124 -19.10 14.99 -2.48
C GLU A 124 -18.62 14.48 -1.10
N LEU A 125 -18.07 13.27 -1.05
CA LEU A 125 -17.50 12.66 0.17
C LEU A 125 -16.08 13.19 0.44
N VAL A 126 -15.90 14.50 0.35
CA VAL A 126 -14.60 15.21 0.42
C VAL A 126 -14.68 16.45 1.32
N ALA A 127 -13.58 17.16 1.49
CA ALA A 127 -13.47 18.41 2.24
C ALA A 127 -14.03 18.31 3.67
N HIS A 128 -15.17 18.94 3.97
CA HIS A 128 -15.77 19.02 5.31
C HIS A 128 -16.87 17.97 5.56
N ASP A 129 -17.09 17.03 4.63
CA ASP A 129 -18.08 15.97 4.86
C ASP A 129 -17.65 15.07 6.03
N ALA A 130 -18.49 14.99 7.06
CA ALA A 130 -18.28 14.19 8.27
C ALA A 130 -19.18 12.93 8.29
N SER A 131 -19.60 12.46 7.12
CA SER A 131 -20.50 11.31 7.02
C SER A 131 -19.76 9.97 7.17
N MET A 132 -20.48 8.96 7.68
CA MET A 132 -20.00 7.59 7.68
C MET A 132 -19.74 7.05 6.27
N LYS A 133 -20.44 7.57 5.24
CA LYS A 133 -20.20 7.21 3.84
C LYS A 133 -18.80 7.61 3.39
N ARG A 134 -18.30 8.79 3.81
CA ARG A 134 -16.93 9.21 3.55
C ARG A 134 -15.92 8.31 4.24
N ALA A 135 -16.12 7.99 5.52
CA ALA A 135 -15.24 7.08 6.24
C ALA A 135 -15.15 5.70 5.57
N LEU A 136 -16.29 5.15 5.14
CA LEU A 136 -16.35 3.89 4.42
C LEU A 136 -15.65 3.99 3.05
N GLY A 137 -15.90 5.05 2.27
CA GLY A 137 -15.25 5.26 0.98
C GLY A 137 -13.73 5.38 1.11
N MET A 138 -13.22 6.11 2.11
CA MET A 138 -11.79 6.21 2.39
C MET A 138 -11.18 4.89 2.87
N SER A 139 -11.91 4.11 3.68
CA SER A 139 -11.49 2.79 4.11
C SER A 139 -11.36 1.82 2.93
N LEU A 140 -12.34 1.81 2.03
CA LEU A 140 -12.29 1.01 0.80
C LEU A 140 -11.15 1.44 -0.12
N HIS A 141 -10.91 2.76 -0.24
CA HIS A 141 -9.79 3.30 -1.00
C HIS A 141 -8.45 2.80 -0.45
N LEU A 142 -8.23 2.88 0.87
CA LEU A 142 -7.03 2.37 1.53
C LEU A 142 -6.84 0.86 1.34
N ILE A 143 -7.90 0.07 1.53
CA ILE A 143 -7.82 -1.39 1.33
C ILE A 143 -7.40 -1.70 -0.10
N ASN A 144 -8.01 -1.04 -1.08
CA ASN A 144 -7.65 -1.23 -2.48
C ASN A 144 -6.22 -0.73 -2.79
N THR A 145 -5.79 0.39 -2.19
CA THR A 145 -4.39 0.86 -2.25
C THR A 145 -3.42 -0.22 -1.76
N PHE A 146 -3.67 -0.83 -0.60
CA PHE A 146 -2.82 -1.91 -0.09
C PHE A 146 -2.77 -3.10 -1.05
N LEU A 147 -3.89 -3.53 -1.60
CA LEU A 147 -3.93 -4.61 -2.60
C LEU A 147 -3.15 -4.23 -3.86
N LEU A 148 -3.29 -3.00 -4.34
CA LEU A 148 -2.58 -2.47 -5.50
C LEU A 148 -1.05 -2.45 -5.25
N LEU A 149 -0.60 -1.85 -4.15
CA LEU A 149 0.83 -1.82 -3.80
C LEU A 149 1.38 -3.25 -3.62
N GLY A 150 0.62 -4.15 -2.97
CA GLY A 150 1.00 -5.55 -2.80
C GLY A 150 1.14 -6.30 -4.14
N SER A 151 0.17 -6.13 -5.05
CA SER A 151 0.22 -6.78 -6.36
C SER A 151 1.32 -6.21 -7.26
N THR A 152 1.58 -4.90 -7.21
CA THR A 152 2.68 -4.25 -7.93
C THR A 152 4.03 -4.69 -7.37
N ALA A 153 4.19 -4.79 -6.04
CA ALA A 153 5.39 -5.32 -5.39
C ALA A 153 5.67 -6.77 -5.78
N LEU A 154 4.65 -7.64 -5.80
CA LEU A 154 4.78 -9.02 -6.26
C LEU A 154 5.13 -9.09 -7.75
N THR A 155 4.56 -8.21 -8.57
CA THR A 155 4.91 -8.13 -10.01
C THR A 155 6.40 -7.79 -10.18
N ALA A 156 6.89 -6.78 -9.46
CA ALA A 156 8.29 -6.38 -9.47
C ALA A 156 9.21 -7.50 -8.95
N TRP A 157 8.82 -8.15 -7.86
CA TRP A 157 9.58 -9.25 -7.27
C TRP A 157 9.68 -10.46 -8.19
N TRP A 158 8.56 -10.90 -8.80
CA TRP A 158 8.58 -12.00 -9.76
C TRP A 158 9.33 -11.65 -11.05
N ALA A 159 9.22 -10.43 -11.53
CA ALA A 159 10.00 -9.94 -12.66
C ALA A 159 11.51 -9.86 -12.35
N SER A 160 11.88 -9.78 -11.08
CA SER A 160 13.27 -9.83 -10.59
C SER A 160 13.79 -11.25 -10.38
N GLY A 161 13.01 -12.29 -10.72
CA GLY A 161 13.40 -13.68 -10.54
C GLY A 161 12.90 -14.34 -9.25
N GLY A 162 11.96 -13.70 -8.53
CA GLY A 162 11.35 -14.27 -7.33
C GLY A 162 10.67 -15.63 -7.59
N GLY A 163 10.73 -16.56 -6.65
CA GLY A 163 10.24 -17.94 -6.77
C GLY A 163 8.70 -18.03 -6.92
N ALA A 164 8.19 -19.17 -7.36
CA ALA A 164 6.75 -19.43 -7.44
C ALA A 164 6.16 -19.59 -6.04
N VAL A 165 5.09 -18.86 -5.76
CA VAL A 165 4.36 -18.99 -4.48
C VAL A 165 3.50 -20.25 -4.52
N ARG A 166 3.63 -21.11 -3.50
CA ARG A 166 2.78 -22.27 -3.24
C ARG A 166 1.97 -22.05 -1.98
N LEU A 167 0.65 -22.21 -2.09
CA LEU A 167 -0.27 -22.11 -0.94
C LEU A 167 -0.60 -23.49 -0.35
N GLN A 168 -0.47 -24.55 -1.15
CA GLN A 168 -0.83 -25.90 -0.73
C GLN A 168 0.17 -26.45 0.29
N ARG A 169 -0.37 -27.14 1.31
CA ARG A 169 0.41 -27.80 2.39
C ARG A 169 1.27 -26.85 3.24
N GLN A 170 0.91 -25.57 3.30
CA GLN A 170 1.64 -24.57 4.09
C GLN A 170 1.03 -24.33 5.50
N GLY A 171 -0.17 -24.88 5.80
CA GLY A 171 -0.77 -24.94 7.13
C GLY A 171 -0.51 -23.73 8.03
N VAL A 172 0.27 -23.95 9.09
CA VAL A 172 0.60 -22.92 10.09
C VAL A 172 1.29 -21.70 9.48
N LEU A 173 2.12 -21.85 8.44
CA LEU A 173 2.81 -20.73 7.81
C LEU A 173 1.82 -19.74 7.18
N LEU A 174 0.71 -20.22 6.59
CA LEU A 174 -0.33 -19.35 6.05
C LEU A 174 -1.00 -18.52 7.16
N VAL A 175 -1.23 -19.10 8.33
CA VAL A 175 -1.79 -18.38 9.48
C VAL A 175 -0.80 -17.32 9.98
N VAL A 176 0.48 -17.71 10.15
CA VAL A 176 1.55 -16.80 10.62
C VAL A 176 1.77 -15.63 9.66
N LEU A 177 1.59 -15.82 8.35
CA LEU A 177 1.70 -14.76 7.34
C LEU A 177 0.39 -13.99 7.17
N GLY A 178 -0.75 -14.65 7.26
CA GLY A 178 -2.06 -14.04 7.05
C GLY A 178 -2.49 -13.11 8.19
N LEU A 179 -2.18 -13.48 9.44
CA LEU A 179 -2.56 -12.70 10.61
C LEU A 179 -1.97 -11.26 10.59
N PRO A 180 -0.64 -11.04 10.38
CA PRO A 180 -0.09 -9.69 10.28
C PRO A 180 -0.63 -8.91 9.07
N LEU A 181 -0.91 -9.55 7.94
CA LEU A 181 -1.52 -8.88 6.78
C LEU A 181 -2.94 -8.41 7.11
N LEU A 182 -3.75 -9.26 7.75
CA LEU A 182 -5.10 -8.87 8.19
C LEU A 182 -5.05 -7.77 9.26
N ALA A 183 -4.17 -7.90 10.25
CA ALA A 183 -3.99 -6.88 11.29
C ALA A 183 -3.58 -5.53 10.68
N MET A 184 -2.72 -5.53 9.63
CA MET A 184 -2.32 -4.32 8.93
C MET A 184 -3.49 -3.66 8.18
N VAL A 185 -4.38 -4.44 7.56
CA VAL A 185 -5.61 -3.91 6.94
C VAL A 185 -6.52 -3.28 7.98
N VAL A 186 -6.72 -3.93 9.13
CA VAL A 186 -7.57 -3.42 10.22
C VAL A 186 -7.00 -2.12 10.80
N VAL A 187 -5.71 -2.09 11.14
CA VAL A 187 -5.09 -0.88 11.70
C VAL A 187 -5.00 0.24 10.68
N GLY A 188 -4.72 -0.08 9.40
CA GLY A 188 -4.73 0.91 8.32
C GLY A 188 -6.11 1.56 8.15
N THR A 189 -7.16 0.76 8.14
CA THR A 189 -8.55 1.25 8.07
C THR A 189 -8.90 2.14 9.26
N SER A 190 -8.54 1.73 10.49
CA SER A 190 -8.72 2.57 11.67
C SER A 190 -7.91 3.87 11.58
N GLY A 191 -6.70 3.83 11.01
CA GLY A 191 -5.85 5.00 10.77
C GLY A 191 -6.47 5.98 9.78
N ALA A 192 -7.10 5.50 8.71
CA ALA A 192 -7.81 6.36 7.76
C ALA A 192 -8.98 7.11 8.42
N VAL A 193 -9.73 6.43 9.31
CA VAL A 193 -10.81 7.04 10.09
C VAL A 193 -10.26 8.04 11.11
N THR A 194 -9.17 7.70 11.80
CA THR A 194 -8.47 8.60 12.75
C THR A 194 -8.00 9.87 12.06
N ALA A 195 -7.31 9.75 10.93
CA ALA A 195 -6.84 10.88 10.16
C ALA A 195 -7.97 11.77 9.63
N LEU A 196 -9.14 11.22 9.35
CA LEU A 196 -10.34 11.98 9.03
C LEU A 196 -10.85 12.74 10.27
N GLY A 197 -10.88 12.09 11.44
CA GLY A 197 -11.25 12.70 12.71
C GLY A 197 -10.34 13.88 13.07
N ASP A 198 -9.02 13.73 12.94
CA ASP A 198 -8.05 14.79 13.22
C ASP A 198 -8.17 15.98 12.26
N THR A 199 -8.51 15.72 10.99
CA THR A 199 -8.72 16.79 10.01
C THR A 199 -10.01 17.56 10.26
N LEU A 200 -11.10 16.88 10.65
CA LEU A 200 -12.41 17.49 10.87
C LEU A 200 -12.56 18.12 12.25
N PHE A 201 -11.87 17.59 13.27
CA PHE A 201 -12.00 17.97 14.67
C PHE A 201 -10.63 18.19 15.33
N PRO A 202 -9.83 19.17 14.82
CA PRO A 202 -8.49 19.42 15.35
C PRO A 202 -8.53 19.89 16.81
N ALA A 203 -7.63 19.36 17.64
CA ALA A 203 -7.53 19.74 19.05
C ALA A 203 -6.59 20.94 19.24
N ALA A 204 -6.98 21.91 20.07
CA ALA A 204 -6.17 23.09 20.38
C ALA A 204 -4.91 22.78 21.21
N SER A 205 -4.97 21.73 22.06
CA SER A 205 -3.85 21.23 22.88
C SER A 205 -3.97 19.73 23.06
N LEU A 206 -2.90 19.08 23.55
CA LEU A 206 -2.94 17.65 23.86
C LEU A 206 -3.96 17.33 24.96
N SER A 207 -4.03 18.16 26.00
CA SER A 207 -5.02 18.02 27.08
C SER A 207 -6.46 18.23 26.59
N ALA A 208 -6.68 19.20 25.67
CA ALA A 208 -7.98 19.42 25.03
C ALA A 208 -8.37 18.23 24.15
N GLY A 209 -7.42 17.63 23.43
CA GLY A 209 -7.64 16.42 22.64
C GLY A 209 -8.08 15.24 23.51
N LEU A 210 -7.36 14.96 24.60
CA LEU A 210 -7.73 13.92 25.56
C LEU A 210 -9.10 14.15 26.19
N ALA A 211 -9.41 15.40 26.58
CA ALA A 211 -10.72 15.75 27.12
C ALA A 211 -11.83 15.55 26.07
N GLN A 212 -11.55 15.88 24.80
CA GLN A 212 -12.47 15.66 23.68
C GLN A 212 -12.70 14.16 23.44
N ASP A 213 -11.64 13.34 23.47
CA ASP A 213 -11.69 11.90 23.26
C ASP A 213 -12.52 11.17 24.31
N LEU A 214 -12.47 11.65 25.55
CA LEU A 214 -13.19 11.08 26.70
C LEU A 214 -14.61 11.66 26.89
N SER A 215 -14.99 12.67 26.11
CA SER A 215 -16.30 13.33 26.24
C SER A 215 -17.41 12.43 25.69
N PRO A 216 -18.47 12.13 26.48
CA PRO A 216 -19.61 11.37 25.98
C PRO A 216 -20.36 12.03 24.81
N SER A 217 -20.23 13.35 24.65
CA SER A 217 -20.84 14.14 23.59
C SER A 217 -19.95 14.33 22.34
N ALA A 218 -18.78 13.72 22.32
CA ALA A 218 -17.86 13.85 21.19
C ALA A 218 -18.45 13.23 19.91
N PRO A 219 -18.14 13.79 18.72
CA PRO A 219 -18.48 13.17 17.45
C PRO A 219 -17.93 11.75 17.31
N LEU A 220 -18.63 10.90 16.57
CA LEU A 220 -18.26 9.49 16.39
C LEU A 220 -16.79 9.30 15.95
N PHE A 221 -16.28 10.14 15.04
CA PHE A 221 -14.89 10.03 14.58
C PHE A 221 -13.86 10.32 15.65
N VAL A 222 -14.19 11.17 16.62
CA VAL A 222 -13.35 11.45 17.78
C VAL A 222 -13.29 10.22 18.68
N HIS A 223 -14.41 9.56 18.94
CA HIS A 223 -14.41 8.29 19.67
C HIS A 223 -13.64 7.18 18.93
N LEU A 224 -13.82 7.06 17.62
CA LEU A 224 -13.16 6.02 16.82
C LEU A 224 -11.63 6.19 16.78
N ARG A 225 -11.11 7.42 16.82
CA ARG A 225 -9.65 7.65 16.79
C ARG A 225 -8.93 7.11 18.02
N THR A 226 -9.61 6.98 19.17
CA THR A 226 -9.00 6.45 20.41
C THR A 226 -8.59 4.99 20.30
N PHE A 227 -9.22 4.22 19.42
CA PHE A 227 -8.91 2.80 19.20
C PHE A 227 -7.66 2.58 18.34
N HIS A 228 -7.31 3.55 17.48
CA HIS A 228 -6.19 3.39 16.56
C HIS A 228 -4.84 3.13 17.25
N PRO A 229 -4.42 3.87 18.28
CA PRO A 229 -3.16 3.61 18.98
C PRO A 229 -3.11 2.21 19.62
N ILE A 230 -4.23 1.74 20.17
CA ILE A 230 -4.33 0.41 20.77
C ILE A 230 -4.17 -0.68 19.69
N LEU A 231 -4.89 -0.54 18.58
CA LEU A 231 -4.77 -1.45 17.43
C LEU A 231 -3.37 -1.41 16.83
N ALA A 232 -2.73 -0.23 16.79
CA ALA A 232 -1.37 -0.06 16.26
C ALA A 232 -0.33 -0.83 17.10
N ILE A 233 -0.39 -0.71 18.42
CA ILE A 233 0.50 -1.46 19.32
C ILE A 233 0.24 -2.97 19.20
N ALA A 234 -1.01 -3.41 19.24
CA ALA A 234 -1.36 -4.82 19.07
C ALA A 234 -0.86 -5.37 17.72
N THR A 235 -1.07 -4.62 16.63
CA THR A 235 -0.59 -5.00 15.29
C THR A 235 0.94 -5.06 15.24
N ALA A 236 1.65 -4.11 15.86
CA ALA A 236 3.10 -4.11 15.91
C ALA A 236 3.64 -5.37 16.61
N VAL A 237 3.04 -5.76 17.74
CA VAL A 237 3.40 -7.00 18.46
C VAL A 237 3.16 -8.23 17.57
N VAL A 238 2.01 -8.31 16.91
CA VAL A 238 1.67 -9.40 15.99
C VAL A 238 2.70 -9.49 14.84
N ILE A 239 3.05 -8.36 14.23
CA ILE A 239 4.04 -8.32 13.14
C ILE A 239 5.40 -8.79 13.63
N LEU A 240 5.92 -8.25 14.72
CA LEU A 240 7.25 -8.57 15.25
C LEU A 240 7.35 -10.07 15.59
N PHE A 241 6.34 -10.61 16.26
CA PHE A 241 6.28 -12.04 16.61
C PHE A 241 6.19 -12.92 15.34
N ALA A 242 5.30 -12.58 14.40
CA ALA A 242 5.15 -13.33 13.15
C ALA A 242 6.45 -13.30 12.32
N MET A 243 7.14 -12.17 12.23
CA MET A 243 8.42 -12.05 11.49
C MET A 243 9.52 -12.90 12.14
N GLY A 244 9.53 -13.03 13.46
CA GLY A 244 10.40 -13.96 14.18
C GLY A 244 10.12 -15.42 13.83
N LEU A 245 8.83 -15.82 13.87
CA LEU A 245 8.40 -17.18 13.52
C LEU A 245 8.69 -17.54 12.06
N VAL A 246 8.36 -16.64 11.12
CA VAL A 246 8.61 -16.85 9.68
C VAL A 246 10.09 -17.10 9.42
N ARG A 247 10.99 -16.35 10.08
CA ARG A 247 12.44 -16.57 9.96
C ARG A 247 12.90 -17.93 10.50
N ALA A 248 12.29 -18.38 11.60
CA ALA A 248 12.57 -19.70 12.15
C ALA A 248 12.06 -20.82 11.25
N MET A 249 10.86 -20.67 10.67
CA MET A 249 10.23 -21.67 9.79
C MET A 249 10.84 -21.71 8.39
N ARG A 250 11.37 -20.60 7.89
CA ARG A 250 11.94 -20.43 6.53
C ARG A 250 13.25 -19.65 6.57
N PRO A 251 14.37 -20.27 6.97
CA PRO A 251 15.66 -19.59 7.17
C PRO A 251 16.38 -19.29 5.84
N THR A 252 15.71 -18.61 4.90
CA THR A 252 16.32 -18.17 3.64
C THR A 252 16.81 -16.72 3.74
N ARG A 253 17.80 -16.35 2.90
CA ARG A 253 18.33 -14.97 2.86
C ARG A 253 17.25 -13.96 2.52
N ALA A 254 16.36 -14.29 1.58
CA ALA A 254 15.27 -13.39 1.17
C ALA A 254 14.30 -13.13 2.34
N VAL A 255 13.87 -14.18 3.04
CA VAL A 255 13.00 -14.07 4.24
C VAL A 255 13.72 -13.29 5.35
N ALA A 256 15.01 -13.55 5.59
CA ALA A 256 15.76 -12.85 6.62
C ALA A 256 15.86 -11.34 6.36
N ILE A 257 16.06 -10.94 5.11
CA ILE A 257 16.13 -9.51 4.73
C ILE A 257 14.75 -8.85 4.85
N SER A 258 13.72 -9.43 4.21
CA SER A 258 12.39 -8.82 4.18
C SER A 258 11.72 -8.77 5.55
N SER A 259 11.86 -9.82 6.38
CA SER A 259 11.31 -9.84 7.73
C SER A 259 12.02 -8.88 8.70
N ARG A 260 13.34 -8.67 8.55
CA ARG A 260 14.06 -7.63 9.32
C ARG A 260 13.62 -6.25 8.89
N ALA A 261 13.47 -6.01 7.58
CA ALA A 261 12.96 -4.74 7.07
C ALA A 261 11.55 -4.46 7.60
N ALA A 262 10.64 -5.44 7.56
CA ALA A 262 9.30 -5.30 8.12
C ALA A 262 9.33 -4.98 9.63
N GLY A 263 10.18 -5.67 10.41
CA GLY A 263 10.36 -5.41 11.84
C GLY A 263 10.90 -4.01 12.14
N ALA A 264 11.92 -3.56 11.40
CA ALA A 264 12.47 -2.21 11.57
C ALA A 264 11.46 -1.13 11.19
N LEU A 265 10.75 -1.32 10.07
CA LEU A 265 9.73 -0.39 9.61
C LEU A 265 8.55 -0.28 10.59
N VAL A 266 8.09 -1.38 11.17
CA VAL A 266 6.99 -1.32 12.15
C VAL A 266 7.40 -0.61 13.44
N VAL A 267 8.65 -0.76 13.89
CA VAL A 267 9.17 -0.01 15.03
C VAL A 267 9.24 1.49 14.72
N ALA A 268 9.75 1.85 13.54
CA ALA A 268 9.75 3.24 13.07
C ALA A 268 8.32 3.81 12.95
N GLN A 269 7.38 3.00 12.42
CA GLN A 269 5.96 3.35 12.27
C GLN A 269 5.31 3.70 13.62
N VAL A 270 5.56 2.89 14.67
CA VAL A 270 5.06 3.18 16.02
C VAL A 270 5.69 4.45 16.58
N GLY A 271 6.99 4.65 16.39
CA GLY A 271 7.69 5.86 16.82
C GLY A 271 7.15 7.13 16.16
N VAL A 272 6.93 7.09 14.83
CA VAL A 272 6.33 8.22 14.10
C VAL A 272 4.87 8.43 14.47
N GLY A 273 4.09 7.36 14.72
CA GLY A 273 2.72 7.46 15.21
C GLY A 273 2.63 8.12 16.58
N LEU A 274 3.54 7.81 17.50
CA LEU A 274 3.63 8.50 18.81
C LEU A 274 3.98 9.98 18.62
N LEU A 275 4.93 10.29 17.74
CA LEU A 275 5.31 11.66 17.41
C LEU A 275 4.12 12.43 16.82
N ASP A 276 3.31 11.78 15.96
CA ASP A 276 2.10 12.38 15.36
C ASP A 276 1.09 12.79 16.44
N VAL A 277 0.83 11.94 17.42
CA VAL A 277 -0.04 12.26 18.56
C VAL A 277 0.52 13.42 19.38
N VAL A 278 1.80 13.37 19.75
CA VAL A 278 2.44 14.40 20.58
C VAL A 278 2.44 15.77 19.90
N LEU A 279 2.67 15.79 18.58
CA LEU A 279 2.68 17.01 17.78
C LEU A 279 1.28 17.42 17.28
N ARG A 280 0.22 16.69 17.63
CA ARG A 280 -1.17 16.97 17.26
C ARG A 280 -1.41 16.87 15.74
N ALA A 281 -0.94 15.77 15.16
CA ALA A 281 -1.18 15.36 13.79
C ALA A 281 -0.79 16.41 12.70
N PRO A 282 0.46 16.97 12.71
CA PRO A 282 0.87 17.87 11.67
C PRO A 282 0.94 17.13 10.33
N VAL A 283 0.50 17.77 9.25
CA VAL A 283 0.36 17.16 7.92
C VAL A 283 1.64 16.43 7.48
N ALA A 284 2.82 17.02 7.68
CA ALA A 284 4.08 16.39 7.31
C ALA A 284 4.33 15.05 8.03
N VAL A 285 3.99 14.96 9.32
CA VAL A 285 4.15 13.71 10.09
C VAL A 285 3.12 12.67 9.68
N GLN A 286 1.86 13.07 9.41
CA GLN A 286 0.84 12.18 8.87
C GLN A 286 1.28 11.56 7.53
N LEU A 287 1.91 12.34 6.63
CA LEU A 287 2.41 11.84 5.34
C LEU A 287 3.55 10.83 5.51
N VAL A 288 4.49 11.10 6.42
CA VAL A 288 5.58 10.16 6.75
C VAL A 288 5.01 8.89 7.38
N HIS A 289 4.05 9.03 8.30
CA HIS A 289 3.38 7.90 8.94
C HIS A 289 2.65 7.01 7.92
N LEU A 290 1.94 7.60 6.97
CA LEU A 290 1.27 6.85 5.90
C LEU A 290 2.30 6.15 4.98
N ALA A 291 3.35 6.85 4.54
CA ALA A 291 4.37 6.25 3.70
C ALA A 291 5.07 5.06 4.39
N LEU A 292 5.34 5.17 5.69
CA LEU A 292 5.87 4.05 6.48
C LEU A 292 4.87 2.89 6.55
N ALA A 293 3.56 3.15 6.68
CA ALA A 293 2.53 2.11 6.66
C ALA A 293 2.52 1.36 5.32
N ASP A 294 2.62 2.07 4.19
CA ASP A 294 2.75 1.47 2.86
C ASP A 294 4.01 0.60 2.74
N LEU A 295 5.14 1.07 3.27
CA LEU A 295 6.39 0.31 3.26
C LEU A 295 6.32 -0.94 4.17
N VAL A 296 5.68 -0.86 5.35
CA VAL A 296 5.41 -2.04 6.20
C VAL A 296 4.57 -3.05 5.43
N TRP A 297 3.49 -2.61 4.78
CA TRP A 297 2.63 -3.48 3.97
C TRP A 297 3.41 -4.17 2.85
N ILE A 298 4.19 -3.42 2.07
CA ILE A 298 5.02 -3.95 0.99
C ILE A 298 6.02 -4.99 1.54
N ALA A 299 6.68 -4.69 2.67
CA ALA A 299 7.64 -5.60 3.28
C ALA A 299 6.98 -6.91 3.78
N LEU A 300 5.76 -6.83 4.34
CA LEU A 300 4.97 -8.00 4.73
C LEU A 300 4.60 -8.87 3.52
N VAL A 301 4.11 -8.26 2.44
CA VAL A 301 3.75 -8.96 1.20
C VAL A 301 4.98 -9.63 0.56
N LEU A 302 6.12 -8.95 0.52
CA LEU A 302 7.38 -9.51 0.00
C LEU A 302 7.89 -10.63 0.91
N THR A 303 7.75 -10.51 2.23
CA THR A 303 8.11 -11.58 3.16
C THR A 303 7.22 -12.81 2.95
N ALA A 304 5.91 -12.60 2.76
CA ALA A 304 4.98 -13.68 2.44
C ALA A 304 5.33 -14.35 1.10
N GLY A 305 5.62 -13.55 0.06
CA GLY A 305 6.07 -14.05 -1.23
C GLY A 305 7.34 -14.90 -1.12
N ALA A 306 8.35 -14.42 -0.39
CA ALA A 306 9.62 -15.13 -0.19
C ALA A 306 9.47 -16.40 0.67
N ALA A 307 8.63 -16.36 1.72
CA ALA A 307 8.43 -17.50 2.62
C ALA A 307 7.61 -18.63 1.98
N LEU A 308 6.69 -18.27 1.08
CA LEU A 308 5.84 -19.21 0.34
C LEU A 308 6.46 -19.63 -1.01
N ALA A 309 7.59 -19.06 -1.40
CA ALA A 309 8.30 -19.46 -2.60
C ALA A 309 8.79 -20.91 -2.49
N GLU A 310 8.72 -21.64 -3.59
CA GLU A 310 9.38 -22.95 -3.70
C GLU A 310 10.88 -22.77 -3.42
N ALA A 311 11.43 -23.62 -2.56
CA ALA A 311 12.87 -23.79 -2.52
C ALA A 311 13.30 -24.26 -3.91
N GLU A 312 14.26 -23.55 -4.53
CA GLU A 312 14.95 -24.12 -5.69
C GLU A 312 15.50 -25.47 -5.23
N GLY A 313 15.02 -26.54 -5.88
CA GLY A 313 15.52 -27.89 -5.61
C GLY A 313 17.05 -27.87 -5.73
N PRO A 314 17.78 -28.77 -5.03
CA PRO A 314 19.20 -28.90 -5.22
C PRO A 314 19.45 -28.97 -6.73
N ILE A 315 20.38 -28.16 -7.23
CA ILE A 315 20.90 -28.33 -8.59
C ILE A 315 21.38 -29.77 -8.63
N GLU A 316 20.61 -30.66 -9.31
CA GLU A 316 21.12 -32.02 -9.59
C GLU A 316 22.44 -31.80 -10.32
N SER A 317 23.51 -32.03 -9.59
CA SER A 317 24.82 -32.17 -10.19
C SER A 317 24.70 -33.25 -11.25
N PRO A 318 25.11 -33.00 -12.52
CA PRO A 318 25.14 -34.08 -13.49
C PRO A 318 26.04 -35.18 -12.87
N GLU A 319 25.43 -36.26 -12.38
CA GLU A 319 26.18 -37.42 -12.00
C GLU A 319 27.01 -37.83 -13.22
N LEU A 320 28.32 -37.80 -13.02
CA LEU A 320 29.27 -38.44 -13.90
C LEU A 320 28.81 -39.88 -14.04
N GLN A 321 28.05 -40.19 -15.10
CA GLN A 321 27.91 -41.58 -15.56
C GLN A 321 29.27 -42.01 -16.06
N LEU A 322 30.14 -42.43 -15.12
CA LEU A 322 31.27 -43.29 -15.41
C LEU A 322 30.70 -44.65 -15.73
N SER A 323 30.46 -44.89 -17.02
CA SER A 323 30.29 -46.25 -17.57
C SER A 323 31.57 -47.06 -17.33
N LEU A 324 31.44 -48.09 -16.53
CA LEU A 324 32.34 -49.25 -16.52
C LEU A 324 32.06 -50.14 -17.72
#